data_e951cb64cd19ff8d4de7bf02c535508e
#
_entry.id   e951cb64cd19ff8d4de7bf02c535508e
#
_cell.length_a   1.000
_cell.length_b   1.000
_cell.length_c   1.000
_cell.angle_alpha   90.00
_cell.angle_beta   90.00
_cell.angle_gamma   90.00
#
_symmetry.space_group_name_H-M   'P 1'
#
loop_
_entity.id
_entity.type
_entity.pdbx_description
1 polymer ?
#
loop_
_entity_poly.entity_id
_entity_poly.type
_entity_poly.pdbx_seq_one_letter_code
_entity_poly.pdbx_strand_id
1 'polypeptide(L)'
;GSEMCIRDSRGTGEIKYRGDVAGSDKAFGFCHRGTDNQLFVFEAAIDLLSFIQLFPKDWKKRSYLSLGGVSSVALMSFLSERPQITSVFLCLDNDQAGNEACEKLAGEISEGYSVIRLKPSRKDWNEILCDKNTDRKKAIAETITIKVPEAEELVPMLCYEDIKQTSVEWLWFPYIPFGKLTIIQGNPGEGKTYFAMMLTAACTNRKLFPNMEDIEPFNVIYQTAEDGMGDTIKPRLIEAGADLSRVMVIDDTEEALTLSDDRIEKAVRQNRVRLVIIDPVQAFIGADVDMNRANEVRPVFRKLGMIAEKTGCAIVLIGHLNKSSGTQSTYRGLGSIDIMAAVRSLIFIGKVRKDPTTRVLIHEKSSLAPPGETMAFKLGDEDGFRWVGAYEISADELLDGKEGKATETKLERGAKLIRELLADKKEISIRELDEKAKEQGISGRTMRDVRSRMKNELEYQVNEKQENSIRLKE
;
A
#
# COMPACT_ATOMS: atom_id res chain seq x y z
N GLY A 1 13.45 4.20 -36.95
CA GLY A 1 14.61 5.06 -37.00
C GLY A 1 15.84 4.27 -37.41
N SER A 2 16.58 4.72 -38.45
CA SER A 2 17.83 4.08 -38.85
C SER A 2 18.89 4.36 -37.77
N GLU A 3 19.24 3.37 -36.99
CA GLU A 3 20.40 3.43 -36.13
C GLU A 3 21.65 3.42 -37.03
N MET A 4 22.32 4.55 -37.13
CA MET A 4 23.63 4.63 -37.76
C MET A 4 24.67 4.13 -36.76
N CYS A 5 24.94 2.83 -36.78
CA CYS A 5 26.00 2.22 -36.01
C CYS A 5 27.36 2.39 -36.70
N ILE A 6 28.42 2.53 -35.91
CA ILE A 6 29.79 2.37 -36.44
C ILE A 6 29.91 0.98 -37.07
N ARG A 7 30.36 0.92 -38.32
CA ARG A 7 30.78 -0.31 -38.98
C ARG A 7 32.28 -0.29 -39.10
N ASP A 8 33.01 -0.98 -38.27
CA ASP A 8 34.44 -1.21 -38.43
C ASP A 8 34.68 -2.44 -39.29
N SER A 9 35.71 -2.38 -40.09
CA SER A 9 36.17 -3.50 -40.88
C SER A 9 37.57 -3.88 -40.42
N ARG A 10 37.76 -5.15 -40.05
CA ARG A 10 39.07 -5.72 -39.73
C ARG A 10 39.42 -6.76 -40.76
N GLY A 11 40.60 -6.64 -41.35
CA GLY A 11 41.15 -7.64 -42.28
C GLY A 11 41.49 -8.94 -41.56
N THR A 12 41.04 -10.07 -42.08
CA THR A 12 41.33 -11.44 -41.57
C THR A 12 42.55 -12.07 -42.25
N GLY A 13 43.21 -11.37 -43.18
CA GLY A 13 44.41 -11.84 -43.90
C GLY A 13 45.71 -11.32 -43.30
N GLU A 14 46.81 -11.58 -43.96
CA GLU A 14 48.17 -11.16 -43.54
C GLU A 14 48.34 -9.64 -43.44
N ILE A 15 47.57 -8.88 -44.24
CA ILE A 15 47.54 -7.41 -44.16
C ILE A 15 46.51 -6.99 -43.11
N LYS A 16 47.00 -6.46 -41.96
CA LYS A 16 46.17 -5.91 -40.91
C LYS A 16 45.51 -4.61 -41.39
N TYR A 17 44.25 -4.72 -41.82
CA TYR A 17 43.40 -3.55 -42.12
C TYR A 17 42.48 -3.24 -40.94
N ARG A 18 42.45 -1.98 -40.56
CA ARG A 18 41.48 -1.45 -39.58
C ARG A 18 40.97 -0.11 -40.10
N GLY A 19 39.69 0.03 -40.23
CA GLY A 19 39.08 1.29 -40.70
C GLY A 19 37.59 1.34 -40.48
N ASP A 20 37.08 2.54 -40.30
CA ASP A 20 35.65 2.81 -40.23
C ASP A 20 35.07 2.92 -41.63
N VAL A 21 33.84 2.49 -41.81
CA VAL A 21 33.10 2.69 -43.08
C VAL A 21 32.76 4.19 -43.19
N ALA A 22 32.91 4.74 -44.40
CA ALA A 22 32.59 6.14 -44.67
C ALA A 22 31.14 6.46 -44.24
N GLY A 23 30.94 7.53 -43.48
CA GLY A 23 29.64 7.92 -42.94
C GLY A 23 29.30 7.31 -41.57
N SER A 24 30.19 6.55 -40.94
CA SER A 24 30.04 6.07 -39.58
C SER A 24 30.11 7.23 -38.58
N ASP A 25 29.15 7.29 -37.64
CA ASP A 25 29.18 8.25 -36.54
C ASP A 25 29.82 7.63 -35.30
N LYS A 26 30.93 8.21 -34.85
CA LYS A 26 31.71 7.72 -33.68
C LYS A 26 30.98 7.88 -32.34
N ALA A 27 29.87 8.59 -32.30
CA ALA A 27 29.01 8.70 -31.12
C ALA A 27 28.22 7.42 -30.85
N PHE A 28 28.08 6.52 -31.83
CA PHE A 28 27.31 5.28 -31.71
C PHE A 28 28.20 4.05 -31.85
N GLY A 29 28.47 3.39 -30.70
CA GLY A 29 29.20 2.12 -30.68
C GLY A 29 28.26 0.90 -30.78
N PHE A 30 28.84 -0.27 -31.10
CA PHE A 30 28.11 -1.53 -30.99
C PHE A 30 27.74 -1.74 -29.49
N CYS A 31 26.45 -1.88 -29.17
CA CYS A 31 25.98 -1.90 -27.81
C CYS A 31 24.81 -2.84 -27.57
N HIS A 32 24.65 -3.24 -26.32
CA HIS A 32 23.41 -3.80 -25.77
C HIS A 32 22.93 -2.89 -24.64
N ARG A 33 21.63 -2.55 -24.66
CA ARG A 33 20.99 -1.67 -23.68
C ARG A 33 20.19 -2.49 -22.66
N GLY A 34 20.79 -2.71 -21.48
CA GLY A 34 20.17 -3.41 -20.38
C GLY A 34 19.27 -2.51 -19.52
N THR A 35 18.75 -3.08 -18.45
CA THR A 35 17.80 -2.40 -17.53
C THR A 35 18.41 -2.07 -16.16
N ASP A 36 19.61 -2.58 -15.84
CA ASP A 36 20.30 -2.29 -14.58
C ASP A 36 21.18 -1.03 -14.69
N ASN A 37 21.86 -0.70 -13.60
CA ASN A 37 22.71 0.48 -13.47
C ASN A 37 24.19 0.24 -13.84
N GLN A 38 24.51 -0.89 -14.50
CA GLN A 38 25.87 -1.30 -14.83
C GLN A 38 26.12 -1.18 -16.34
N LEU A 39 27.27 -0.58 -16.70
CA LEU A 39 27.78 -0.52 -18.06
C LEU A 39 29.15 -1.16 -18.16
N PHE A 40 29.33 -2.13 -19.07
CA PHE A 40 30.58 -2.77 -19.40
C PHE A 40 31.11 -2.26 -20.73
N VAL A 41 32.33 -1.73 -20.74
CA VAL A 41 32.95 -1.02 -21.88
C VAL A 41 34.13 -1.79 -22.42
N PHE A 42 34.16 -2.02 -23.74
CA PHE A 42 35.15 -2.82 -24.43
C PHE A 42 35.80 -2.03 -25.57
N GLU A 43 37.02 -2.40 -25.96
CA GLU A 43 37.67 -1.80 -27.11
C GLU A 43 37.01 -2.24 -28.42
N ALA A 44 36.71 -3.54 -28.58
CA ALA A 44 36.11 -4.12 -29.76
C ALA A 44 34.84 -4.92 -29.48
N ALA A 45 33.93 -5.01 -30.48
CA ALA A 45 32.69 -5.77 -30.35
C ALA A 45 32.91 -7.26 -30.13
N ILE A 46 34.00 -7.83 -30.62
CA ILE A 46 34.33 -9.24 -30.41
C ILE A 46 34.63 -9.53 -28.94
N ASP A 47 35.31 -8.62 -28.24
CA ASP A 47 35.62 -8.76 -26.83
C ASP A 47 34.37 -8.64 -25.97
N LEU A 48 33.47 -7.73 -26.32
CA LEU A 48 32.14 -7.61 -25.69
C LEU A 48 31.35 -8.92 -25.80
N LEU A 49 31.25 -9.50 -26.99
CA LEU A 49 30.54 -10.77 -27.20
C LEU A 49 31.21 -11.92 -26.47
N SER A 50 32.56 -11.97 -26.46
CA SER A 50 33.32 -12.96 -25.74
C SER A 50 33.13 -12.88 -24.23
N PHE A 51 33.07 -11.66 -23.68
CA PHE A 51 32.78 -11.43 -22.28
C PHE A 51 31.37 -11.93 -21.88
N ILE A 52 30.35 -11.62 -22.69
CA ILE A 52 28.99 -12.12 -22.46
C ILE A 52 28.96 -13.66 -22.44
N GLN A 53 29.72 -14.30 -23.33
CA GLN A 53 29.79 -15.77 -23.39
C GLN A 53 30.56 -16.37 -22.20
N LEU A 54 31.57 -15.69 -21.69
CA LEU A 54 32.30 -16.09 -20.50
C LEU A 54 31.44 -15.93 -19.24
N PHE A 55 30.59 -14.85 -19.18
CA PHE A 55 29.77 -14.48 -18.02
C PHE A 55 28.29 -14.32 -18.38
N PRO A 56 27.60 -15.41 -18.76
CA PRO A 56 26.22 -15.34 -19.28
C PRO A 56 25.14 -15.02 -18.25
N LYS A 57 25.47 -15.04 -16.95
CA LYS A 57 24.49 -14.77 -15.90
C LYS A 57 24.04 -13.30 -15.95
N ASP A 58 22.73 -13.10 -16.03
CA ASP A 58 22.06 -11.77 -16.02
C ASP A 58 22.51 -10.80 -17.13
N TRP A 59 23.15 -11.30 -18.22
CA TRP A 59 23.68 -10.44 -19.26
C TRP A 59 22.64 -9.53 -19.91
N LYS A 60 21.39 -9.98 -20.03
CA LYS A 60 20.31 -9.18 -20.62
C LYS A 60 19.93 -7.94 -19.79
N LYS A 61 20.22 -7.96 -18.51
CA LYS A 61 19.93 -6.83 -17.60
C LYS A 61 21.03 -5.77 -17.66
N ARG A 62 22.26 -6.17 -17.90
CA ARG A 62 23.45 -5.29 -17.94
C ARG A 62 23.56 -4.58 -19.27
N SER A 63 24.16 -3.39 -19.27
CA SER A 63 24.48 -2.66 -20.49
C SER A 63 25.90 -2.93 -20.93
N TYR A 64 26.12 -3.00 -22.23
CA TYR A 64 27.43 -3.26 -22.83
C TYR A 64 27.68 -2.30 -23.99
N LEU A 65 28.91 -1.79 -24.13
CA LEU A 65 29.31 -0.86 -25.16
C LEU A 65 30.71 -1.23 -25.68
N SER A 66 30.86 -1.31 -27.01
CA SER A 66 32.15 -1.35 -27.69
C SER A 66 32.47 0.04 -28.24
N LEU A 67 33.67 0.54 -27.93
CA LEU A 67 34.12 1.86 -28.38
C LEU A 67 34.58 1.86 -29.87
N GLY A 68 34.85 0.68 -30.46
CA GLY A 68 35.49 0.57 -31.78
C GLY A 68 36.95 1.09 -31.78
N GLY A 69 37.56 1.20 -30.62
CA GLY A 69 38.89 1.73 -30.33
C GLY A 69 38.98 2.25 -28.93
N VAL A 70 39.70 3.35 -28.70
CA VAL A 70 39.96 3.93 -27.35
C VAL A 70 39.37 5.34 -27.19
N SER A 71 38.47 5.75 -28.07
CA SER A 71 37.81 7.08 -28.01
C SER A 71 36.70 7.10 -26.97
N SER A 72 36.58 8.18 -26.21
CA SER A 72 35.51 8.39 -25.21
C SER A 72 34.16 8.81 -25.80
N VAL A 73 34.10 9.21 -27.08
CA VAL A 73 32.90 9.83 -27.69
C VAL A 73 31.66 8.93 -27.57
N ALA A 74 31.79 7.65 -27.90
CA ALA A 74 30.67 6.69 -27.78
C ALA A 74 30.26 6.46 -26.33
N LEU A 75 31.22 6.44 -25.40
CA LEU A 75 30.96 6.27 -23.97
C LEU A 75 30.18 7.45 -23.40
N MET A 76 30.60 8.69 -23.70
CA MET A 76 29.91 9.88 -23.22
C MET A 76 28.51 10.04 -23.81
N SER A 77 28.34 9.72 -25.09
CA SER A 77 27.04 9.67 -25.74
C SER A 77 26.13 8.65 -25.07
N PHE A 78 26.63 7.43 -24.83
CA PHE A 78 25.84 6.38 -24.18
C PHE A 78 25.43 6.73 -22.75
N LEU A 79 26.32 7.32 -21.95
CA LEU A 79 26.04 7.72 -20.56
C LEU A 79 25.01 8.87 -20.51
N SER A 80 25.07 9.84 -21.45
CA SER A 80 24.11 10.94 -21.51
C SER A 80 22.68 10.49 -21.82
N GLU A 81 22.53 9.42 -22.61
CA GLU A 81 21.23 8.82 -22.93
C GLU A 81 20.69 7.90 -21.84
N ARG A 82 21.52 7.51 -20.86
CA ARG A 82 21.22 6.47 -19.87
C ARG A 82 21.55 6.90 -18.45
N PRO A 83 20.79 7.87 -17.89
CA PRO A 83 21.06 8.43 -16.56
C PRO A 83 20.96 7.42 -15.41
N GLN A 84 20.32 6.26 -15.63
CA GLN A 84 20.25 5.18 -14.63
C GLN A 84 21.59 4.45 -14.45
N ILE A 85 22.56 4.58 -15.36
CA ILE A 85 23.90 3.98 -15.18
C ILE A 85 24.62 4.73 -14.06
N THR A 86 25.13 4.00 -13.09
CA THR A 86 25.92 4.55 -11.97
C THR A 86 27.29 3.84 -11.82
N SER A 87 27.46 2.70 -12.49
CA SER A 87 28.70 1.92 -12.42
C SER A 87 29.20 1.58 -13.82
N VAL A 88 30.43 2.00 -14.12
CA VAL A 88 31.11 1.77 -15.39
C VAL A 88 32.27 0.81 -15.19
N PHE A 89 32.22 -0.33 -15.89
CA PHE A 89 33.26 -1.34 -15.87
C PHE A 89 34.10 -1.23 -17.14
N LEU A 90 35.35 -0.78 -17.02
CA LEU A 90 36.29 -0.67 -18.14
C LEU A 90 36.95 -2.04 -18.37
N CYS A 91 36.56 -2.70 -19.44
CA CYS A 91 36.96 -4.05 -19.82
C CYS A 91 37.87 -4.04 -21.07
N LEU A 92 38.72 -3.03 -21.25
CA LEU A 92 39.60 -2.87 -22.38
C LEU A 92 40.74 -3.89 -22.35
N ASP A 93 41.53 -3.99 -23.44
CA ASP A 93 42.66 -4.95 -23.58
C ASP A 93 43.70 -4.81 -22.47
N ASN A 94 44.35 -5.88 -22.17
CA ASN A 94 45.44 -5.93 -21.15
C ASN A 94 46.81 -5.74 -21.81
N ASP A 95 46.95 -4.61 -22.52
CA ASP A 95 48.24 -4.14 -23.06
C ASP A 95 48.47 -2.68 -22.64
N GLN A 96 49.59 -2.11 -23.04
CA GLN A 96 49.94 -0.75 -22.66
C GLN A 96 48.87 0.27 -23.10
N ALA A 97 48.42 0.16 -24.37
CA ALA A 97 47.43 1.08 -24.93
C ALA A 97 46.06 1.00 -24.22
N GLY A 98 45.59 -0.22 -23.90
CA GLY A 98 44.33 -0.44 -23.18
C GLY A 98 44.41 0.05 -21.72
N ASN A 99 45.58 -0.08 -21.06
CA ASN A 99 45.75 0.43 -19.70
C ASN A 99 45.73 1.97 -19.68
N GLU A 100 46.52 2.63 -20.57
CA GLU A 100 46.53 4.10 -20.70
C GLU A 100 45.15 4.65 -21.08
N ALA A 101 44.40 3.95 -21.95
CA ALA A 101 43.03 4.32 -22.31
C ALA A 101 42.07 4.22 -21.13
N CYS A 102 42.20 3.22 -20.26
CA CYS A 102 41.37 3.12 -19.05
C CYS A 102 41.56 4.29 -18.11
N GLU A 103 42.84 4.70 -17.86
CA GLU A 103 43.13 5.87 -17.02
C GLU A 103 42.56 7.15 -17.61
N LYS A 104 42.69 7.36 -18.91
CA LYS A 104 42.17 8.49 -19.63
C LYS A 104 40.64 8.52 -19.57
N LEU A 105 39.95 7.42 -19.90
CA LEU A 105 38.50 7.32 -19.86
C LEU A 105 37.96 7.55 -18.45
N ALA A 106 38.58 6.97 -17.42
CA ALA A 106 38.20 7.18 -16.04
C ALA A 106 38.31 8.67 -15.60
N GLY A 107 39.33 9.39 -16.13
CA GLY A 107 39.47 10.83 -15.90
C GLY A 107 38.43 11.68 -16.62
N GLU A 108 37.93 11.24 -17.78
CA GLU A 108 36.90 11.95 -18.55
C GLU A 108 35.47 11.67 -18.07
N ILE A 109 35.23 10.54 -17.41
CA ILE A 109 33.92 10.21 -16.82
C ILE A 109 33.66 11.15 -15.62
N SER A 110 32.46 11.76 -15.56
CA SER A 110 32.09 12.68 -14.49
C SER A 110 32.13 12.04 -13.09
N GLU A 111 32.14 12.87 -12.05
CA GLU A 111 32.28 12.39 -10.65
C GLU A 111 31.13 11.49 -10.15
N GLY A 112 29.97 11.57 -10.80
CA GLY A 112 28.79 10.76 -10.42
C GLY A 112 28.85 9.28 -10.69
N TYR A 113 29.93 8.75 -11.30
CA TYR A 113 30.04 7.34 -11.66
C TYR A 113 31.07 6.59 -10.83
N SER A 114 30.75 5.34 -10.42
CA SER A 114 31.75 4.38 -9.97
C SER A 114 32.48 3.80 -11.17
N VAL A 115 33.79 3.90 -11.22
CA VAL A 115 34.60 3.40 -12.34
C VAL A 115 35.50 2.28 -11.86
N ILE A 116 35.33 1.12 -12.46
CA ILE A 116 36.02 -0.12 -12.10
C ILE A 116 36.72 -0.68 -13.35
N ARG A 117 38.02 -0.96 -13.24
CA ARG A 117 38.77 -1.68 -14.28
C ARG A 117 38.63 -3.17 -14.03
N LEU A 118 38.13 -3.91 -15.05
CA LEU A 118 38.22 -5.36 -15.10
C LEU A 118 39.32 -5.76 -16.09
N LYS A 119 40.42 -6.29 -15.58
CA LYS A 119 41.57 -6.64 -16.37
C LYS A 119 41.50 -8.09 -16.84
N PRO A 120 41.48 -8.37 -18.17
CA PRO A 120 41.48 -9.75 -18.66
C PRO A 120 42.79 -10.46 -18.29
N SER A 121 42.72 -11.78 -18.03
CA SER A 121 43.89 -12.59 -17.65
C SER A 121 44.86 -12.89 -18.81
N ARG A 122 44.43 -12.60 -20.05
CA ARG A 122 45.22 -12.60 -21.25
C ARG A 122 45.21 -11.23 -21.90
N LYS A 123 45.64 -11.12 -23.16
CA LYS A 123 45.63 -9.83 -23.87
C LYS A 123 44.25 -9.24 -23.97
N ASP A 124 43.29 -10.03 -24.40
CA ASP A 124 41.91 -9.62 -24.58
C ASP A 124 40.87 -10.70 -24.17
N TRP A 125 39.59 -10.41 -24.17
CA TRP A 125 38.53 -11.33 -23.76
C TRP A 125 38.26 -12.42 -24.80
N ASN A 126 38.55 -12.17 -26.07
CA ASN A 126 38.40 -13.16 -27.11
C ASN A 126 39.50 -14.23 -27.05
N GLU A 127 40.71 -13.85 -26.72
CA GLU A 127 41.82 -14.79 -26.51
C GLU A 127 41.51 -15.75 -25.33
N ILE A 128 40.91 -15.23 -24.24
CA ILE A 128 40.46 -16.04 -23.10
C ILE A 128 39.36 -17.03 -23.51
N LEU A 129 38.38 -16.59 -24.29
CA LEU A 129 37.29 -17.44 -24.74
C LEU A 129 37.77 -18.57 -25.68
N CYS A 130 38.74 -18.27 -26.55
CA CYS A 130 39.28 -19.22 -27.50
C CYS A 130 40.23 -20.27 -26.87
N ASP A 131 40.79 -19.97 -25.71
CA ASP A 131 41.68 -20.91 -25.02
C ASP A 131 40.84 -21.96 -24.24
N LYS A 132 40.85 -23.18 -24.77
CA LYS A 132 40.13 -24.34 -24.20
C LYS A 132 40.59 -24.73 -22.80
N ASN A 133 41.78 -24.29 -22.37
CA ASN A 133 42.38 -24.65 -21.08
C ASN A 133 42.16 -23.56 -20.00
N THR A 134 41.57 -22.43 -20.34
CA THR A 134 41.36 -21.35 -19.36
C THR A 134 40.19 -21.65 -18.46
N ASP A 135 40.43 -21.68 -17.15
CA ASP A 135 39.38 -21.71 -16.12
C ASP A 135 38.63 -20.36 -16.15
N ARG A 136 37.36 -20.40 -16.48
CA ARG A 136 36.49 -19.19 -16.54
C ARG A 136 36.52 -18.38 -15.23
N LYS A 137 36.74 -19.03 -14.08
CA LYS A 137 36.88 -18.36 -12.77
C LYS A 137 38.11 -17.48 -12.67
N LYS A 138 39.12 -17.73 -13.53
CA LYS A 138 40.38 -16.99 -13.59
C LYS A 138 40.45 -16.05 -14.81
N ALA A 139 39.34 -15.84 -15.50
CA ALA A 139 39.30 -14.98 -16.68
C ALA A 139 39.58 -13.50 -16.35
N ILE A 140 39.24 -13.04 -15.16
CA ILE A 140 39.57 -11.71 -14.65
C ILE A 140 40.89 -11.84 -13.84
N ALA A 141 41.95 -11.20 -14.33
CA ALA A 141 43.25 -11.20 -13.63
C ALA A 141 43.20 -10.28 -12.39
N GLU A 142 42.57 -9.11 -12.56
CA GLU A 142 42.55 -8.07 -11.54
C GLU A 142 41.28 -7.22 -11.66
N THR A 143 40.77 -6.79 -10.53
CA THR A 143 39.69 -5.82 -10.43
C THR A 143 40.18 -4.59 -9.68
N ILE A 144 40.30 -3.46 -10.34
CA ILE A 144 40.82 -2.21 -9.77
C ILE A 144 39.71 -1.20 -9.72
N THR A 145 39.36 -0.74 -8.54
CA THR A 145 38.46 0.40 -8.36
C THR A 145 39.23 1.69 -8.61
N ILE A 146 38.96 2.38 -9.71
CA ILE A 146 39.64 3.61 -10.08
C ILE A 146 38.99 4.81 -9.42
N LYS A 147 37.67 4.82 -9.36
CA LYS A 147 36.88 5.94 -8.83
C LYS A 147 35.66 5.42 -8.10
N VAL A 148 35.46 5.90 -6.90
CA VAL A 148 34.19 5.75 -6.16
C VAL A 148 33.65 7.17 -6.01
N PRO A 149 32.45 7.48 -6.49
CA PRO A 149 31.83 8.76 -6.16
C PRO A 149 31.72 8.86 -4.64
N GLU A 150 32.04 9.98 -4.05
CA GLU A 150 31.48 10.31 -2.74
C GLU A 150 29.96 10.21 -2.89
N ALA A 151 29.36 9.26 -2.19
CA ALA A 151 27.97 8.90 -2.41
C ALA A 151 27.06 10.08 -2.10
N GLU A 152 26.67 10.83 -3.11
CA GLU A 152 25.30 11.36 -3.11
C GLU A 152 24.39 10.13 -3.26
N GLU A 153 23.80 9.68 -2.15
CA GLU A 153 22.76 8.65 -2.18
C GLU A 153 21.69 9.12 -3.18
N LEU A 154 21.61 8.43 -4.29
CA LEU A 154 20.52 8.67 -5.26
C LEU A 154 19.21 8.48 -4.51
N VAL A 155 18.52 9.58 -4.24
CA VAL A 155 17.20 9.54 -3.63
C VAL A 155 16.27 8.80 -4.60
N PRO A 156 15.74 7.64 -4.23
CA PRO A 156 14.83 6.89 -5.10
C PRO A 156 13.56 7.72 -5.32
N MET A 157 13.33 8.13 -6.55
CA MET A 157 12.13 8.86 -6.96
C MET A 157 11.24 7.97 -7.81
N LEU A 158 9.92 8.10 -7.61
CA LEU A 158 8.91 7.46 -8.43
C LEU A 158 8.12 8.53 -9.18
N CYS A 159 7.89 8.33 -10.49
CA CYS A 159 6.97 9.15 -11.25
C CYS A 159 5.52 8.74 -10.93
N TYR A 160 4.62 9.70 -10.77
CA TYR A 160 3.21 9.40 -10.54
C TYR A 160 2.55 8.65 -11.70
N GLU A 161 3.04 8.80 -12.91
CA GLU A 161 2.59 8.06 -14.10
C GLU A 161 2.84 6.55 -13.96
N ASP A 162 3.93 6.15 -13.28
CA ASP A 162 4.29 4.75 -13.08
C ASP A 162 3.54 4.11 -11.90
N ILE A 163 2.82 4.92 -11.08
CA ILE A 163 2.07 4.44 -9.92
C ILE A 163 0.71 3.93 -10.37
N LYS A 164 0.50 2.62 -10.19
CA LYS A 164 -0.80 2.01 -10.50
C LYS A 164 -1.91 2.61 -9.62
N GLN A 165 -2.92 3.19 -10.24
CA GLN A 165 -4.11 3.65 -9.54
C GLN A 165 -4.85 2.47 -8.90
N THR A 166 -5.20 2.59 -7.62
CA THR A 166 -5.97 1.60 -6.86
C THR A 166 -7.15 2.29 -6.17
N SER A 167 -8.28 1.57 -6.04
CA SER A 167 -9.43 2.01 -5.25
C SER A 167 -9.26 1.61 -3.78
N VAL A 168 -9.86 2.37 -2.89
CA VAL A 168 -9.93 1.99 -1.47
C VAL A 168 -10.94 0.87 -1.31
N GLU A 169 -10.50 -0.26 -0.75
CA GLU A 169 -11.38 -1.34 -0.31
C GLU A 169 -11.86 -1.07 1.12
N TRP A 170 -13.08 -1.48 1.42
CA TRP A 170 -13.73 -1.22 2.71
C TRP A 170 -14.14 -2.52 3.39
N LEU A 171 -13.78 -2.65 4.66
CA LEU A 171 -14.37 -3.64 5.52
C LEU A 171 -15.82 -3.27 5.87
N TRP A 172 -16.02 -2.01 6.20
CA TRP A 172 -17.33 -1.42 6.47
C TRP A 172 -17.39 0.03 5.97
N PHE A 173 -18.04 0.26 4.84
CA PHE A 173 -18.12 1.59 4.24
C PHE A 173 -19.11 2.50 4.99
N PRO A 174 -18.75 3.77 5.26
CA PRO A 174 -17.46 4.42 5.07
C PRO A 174 -16.58 4.44 6.33
N TYR A 175 -16.84 3.58 7.30
CA TYR A 175 -16.30 3.62 8.65
C TYR A 175 -14.92 2.97 8.78
N ILE A 176 -14.71 1.78 8.20
CA ILE A 176 -13.49 0.99 8.38
C ILE A 176 -12.93 0.58 7.02
N PRO A 177 -11.86 1.25 6.55
CA PRO A 177 -11.17 0.86 5.31
C PRO A 177 -10.20 -0.30 5.54
N PHE A 178 -10.05 -1.18 4.56
CA PHE A 178 -8.94 -2.12 4.52
C PHE A 178 -7.60 -1.41 4.26
N GLY A 179 -6.49 -1.98 4.74
CA GLY A 179 -5.15 -1.45 4.54
C GLY A 179 -4.87 -0.12 5.25
N LYS A 180 -5.69 0.27 6.22
CA LYS A 180 -5.56 1.55 6.93
C LYS A 180 -5.85 1.38 8.42
N LEU A 181 -5.47 2.41 9.20
CA LEU A 181 -5.75 2.48 10.63
C LEU A 181 -7.10 3.18 10.88
N THR A 182 -7.90 2.57 11.74
CA THR A 182 -9.13 3.16 12.32
C THR A 182 -8.98 3.21 13.82
N ILE A 183 -9.34 4.32 14.46
CA ILE A 183 -9.44 4.43 15.91
C ILE A 183 -10.92 4.43 16.31
N ILE A 184 -11.24 3.67 17.36
CA ILE A 184 -12.51 3.72 18.06
C ILE A 184 -12.24 4.23 19.46
N GLN A 185 -12.77 5.41 19.80
CA GLN A 185 -12.55 6.04 21.08
C GLN A 185 -13.85 6.32 21.85
N GLY A 186 -13.75 6.51 23.14
CA GLY A 186 -14.86 6.84 24.04
C GLY A 186 -14.45 6.63 25.49
N ASN A 187 -15.27 7.06 26.46
CA ASN A 187 -14.98 6.85 27.87
C ASN A 187 -14.99 5.36 28.25
N PRO A 188 -14.37 4.96 29.37
CA PRO A 188 -14.50 3.61 29.90
C PRO A 188 -15.97 3.21 30.12
N GLY A 189 -16.31 1.96 29.80
CA GLY A 189 -17.68 1.43 30.01
C GLY A 189 -18.73 1.88 28.98
N GLU A 190 -18.35 2.55 27.91
CA GLU A 190 -19.27 3.00 26.85
C GLU A 190 -19.51 1.97 25.72
N GLY A 191 -19.00 0.74 25.87
CA GLY A 191 -19.33 -0.36 24.97
C GLY A 191 -18.38 -0.55 23.77
N LYS A 192 -17.20 0.10 23.76
CA LYS A 192 -16.19 -0.03 22.68
C LYS A 192 -15.74 -1.47 22.47
N THR A 193 -15.35 -2.16 23.54
CA THR A 193 -14.93 -3.57 23.53
C THR A 193 -16.04 -4.48 23.00
N TYR A 194 -17.29 -4.27 23.42
CA TYR A 194 -18.44 -5.02 22.90
C TYR A 194 -18.65 -4.79 21.41
N PHE A 195 -18.57 -3.54 20.97
CA PHE A 195 -18.64 -3.22 19.54
C PHE A 195 -17.52 -3.93 18.75
N ALA A 196 -16.29 -3.96 19.28
CA ALA A 196 -15.16 -4.64 18.66
C ALA A 196 -15.38 -6.16 18.57
N MET A 197 -16.02 -6.76 19.57
CA MET A 197 -16.40 -8.18 19.54
C MET A 197 -17.51 -8.47 18.53
N MET A 198 -18.50 -7.59 18.42
CA MET A 198 -19.53 -7.69 17.38
C MET A 198 -18.95 -7.52 15.97
N LEU A 199 -17.95 -6.63 15.79
CA LEU A 199 -17.21 -6.51 14.54
C LEU A 199 -16.43 -7.80 14.23
N THR A 200 -15.84 -8.42 15.24
CA THR A 200 -15.17 -9.73 15.11
C THR A 200 -16.17 -10.80 14.65
N ALA A 201 -17.36 -10.85 15.24
CA ALA A 201 -18.41 -11.77 14.83
C ALA A 201 -18.90 -11.51 13.40
N ALA A 202 -19.02 -10.25 13.02
CA ALA A 202 -19.38 -9.87 11.65
C ALA A 202 -18.36 -10.43 10.63
N CYS A 203 -17.07 -10.34 10.95
CA CYS A 203 -15.98 -10.78 10.08
C CYS A 203 -15.77 -12.30 10.07
N THR A 204 -16.04 -12.99 11.16
CA THR A 204 -15.77 -14.43 11.31
C THR A 204 -16.97 -15.30 11.04
N ASN A 205 -18.19 -14.80 11.25
CA ASN A 205 -19.44 -15.58 11.18
C ASN A 205 -20.58 -14.84 10.46
N ARG A 206 -20.30 -13.88 9.57
CA ARG A 206 -21.27 -13.14 8.74
C ARG A 206 -22.41 -12.47 9.54
N LYS A 207 -22.19 -12.08 10.77
CA LYS A 207 -23.15 -11.28 11.55
C LYS A 207 -23.02 -9.79 11.15
N LEU A 208 -23.35 -9.49 9.90
CA LEU A 208 -23.05 -8.23 9.24
C LEU A 208 -23.71 -7.03 9.92
N PHE A 209 -22.95 -5.93 9.97
CA PHE A 209 -23.44 -4.62 10.40
C PHE A 209 -24.34 -3.97 9.34
N PRO A 210 -25.18 -3.00 9.72
CA PRO A 210 -25.91 -2.21 8.75
C PRO A 210 -24.95 -1.62 7.71
N ASN A 211 -25.28 -1.74 6.43
CA ASN A 211 -24.50 -1.25 5.29
C ASN A 211 -23.14 -1.95 5.08
N MET A 212 -22.83 -2.99 5.80
CA MET A 212 -21.67 -3.85 5.54
C MET A 212 -21.94 -4.71 4.31
N GLU A 213 -20.96 -4.80 3.41
CA GLU A 213 -21.04 -5.71 2.27
C GLU A 213 -20.96 -7.15 2.75
N ASP A 214 -21.61 -8.07 2.05
CA ASP A 214 -21.50 -9.51 2.35
C ASP A 214 -20.15 -10.01 1.89
N ILE A 215 -19.28 -10.31 2.85
CA ILE A 215 -17.92 -10.79 2.64
C ILE A 215 -17.75 -12.20 3.20
N GLU A 216 -16.92 -13.02 2.54
CA GLU A 216 -16.58 -14.32 3.07
C GLU A 216 -15.87 -14.22 4.42
N PRO A 217 -16.20 -15.09 5.39
CA PRO A 217 -15.56 -15.11 6.70
C PRO A 217 -14.04 -15.26 6.60
N PHE A 218 -13.32 -14.51 7.42
CA PHE A 218 -11.85 -14.48 7.43
C PHE A 218 -11.28 -14.44 8.85
N ASN A 219 -9.97 -14.64 8.97
CA ASN A 219 -9.28 -14.68 10.24
C ASN A 219 -9.07 -13.26 10.81
N VAL A 220 -9.27 -13.14 12.12
CA VAL A 220 -9.16 -11.91 12.91
C VAL A 220 -8.14 -12.11 14.02
N ILE A 221 -7.25 -11.14 14.26
CA ILE A 221 -6.48 -11.05 15.49
C ILE A 221 -7.21 -10.09 16.43
N TYR A 222 -7.54 -10.57 17.64
CA TYR A 222 -8.07 -9.76 18.72
C TYR A 222 -7.03 -9.73 19.85
N GLN A 223 -6.28 -8.64 19.96
CA GLN A 223 -5.22 -8.46 20.95
C GLN A 223 -5.72 -7.61 22.11
N THR A 224 -5.59 -8.11 23.32
CA THR A 224 -6.00 -7.42 24.54
C THR A 224 -4.94 -7.55 25.63
N ALA A 225 -4.87 -6.56 26.54
CA ALA A 225 -3.96 -6.55 27.66
C ALA A 225 -4.66 -6.31 29.03
N GLU A 226 -5.93 -5.90 29.04
CA GLU A 226 -6.65 -5.58 30.28
C GLU A 226 -7.52 -6.74 30.75
N ASP A 227 -8.16 -7.45 29.84
CA ASP A 227 -9.13 -8.50 30.14
C ASP A 227 -8.51 -9.91 29.97
N GLY A 228 -8.84 -10.84 30.87
CA GLY A 228 -8.41 -12.24 30.78
C GLY A 228 -8.97 -12.93 29.53
N MET A 229 -8.11 -13.64 28.80
CA MET A 229 -8.49 -14.29 27.54
C MET A 229 -9.54 -15.41 27.75
N GLY A 230 -9.41 -16.17 28.83
CA GLY A 230 -10.25 -17.35 29.09
C GLY A 230 -11.56 -17.05 29.80
N ASP A 231 -11.54 -16.13 30.74
CA ASP A 231 -12.66 -15.82 31.65
C ASP A 231 -13.50 -14.63 31.17
N THR A 232 -12.94 -13.75 30.38
CA THR A 232 -13.63 -12.53 29.95
C THR A 232 -13.79 -12.44 28.44
N ILE A 233 -12.70 -12.49 27.67
CA ILE A 233 -12.74 -12.27 26.22
C ILE A 233 -13.45 -13.41 25.48
N LYS A 234 -13.04 -14.65 25.73
CA LYS A 234 -13.63 -15.82 25.07
C LYS A 234 -15.14 -15.95 25.32
N PRO A 235 -15.68 -15.81 26.55
CA PRO A 235 -17.12 -15.81 26.78
C PRO A 235 -17.86 -14.72 25.99
N ARG A 236 -17.33 -13.49 25.97
CA ARG A 236 -17.94 -12.37 25.25
C ARG A 236 -17.91 -12.55 23.71
N LEU A 237 -16.84 -13.16 23.16
CA LEU A 237 -16.78 -13.52 21.75
C LEU A 237 -17.82 -14.59 21.39
N ILE A 238 -18.06 -15.56 22.28
CA ILE A 238 -19.13 -16.57 22.12
C ILE A 238 -20.49 -15.88 22.15
N GLU A 239 -20.76 -15.01 23.10
CA GLU A 239 -21.99 -14.23 23.22
C GLU A 239 -22.22 -13.37 21.96
N ALA A 240 -21.19 -12.71 21.44
CA ALA A 240 -21.26 -11.97 20.18
C ALA A 240 -21.52 -12.88 18.98
N GLY A 241 -21.31 -14.19 19.10
CA GLY A 241 -21.50 -15.18 18.06
C GLY A 241 -20.35 -15.21 17.05
N ALA A 242 -19.12 -14.94 17.48
CA ALA A 242 -17.93 -15.09 16.64
C ALA A 242 -17.59 -16.57 16.41
N ASP A 243 -17.04 -16.88 15.24
CA ASP A 243 -16.40 -18.17 14.98
C ASP A 243 -15.00 -18.17 15.58
N LEU A 244 -14.86 -18.80 16.76
CA LEU A 244 -13.59 -18.83 17.52
C LEU A 244 -12.46 -19.54 16.76
N SER A 245 -12.74 -20.38 15.78
CA SER A 245 -11.70 -21.01 14.96
C SER A 245 -10.97 -20.00 14.05
N ARG A 246 -11.54 -18.81 13.87
CA ARG A 246 -11.02 -17.70 13.07
C ARG A 246 -10.54 -16.52 13.92
N VAL A 247 -10.67 -16.59 15.25
CA VAL A 247 -10.19 -15.56 16.16
C VAL A 247 -8.88 -16.00 16.80
N MET A 248 -7.85 -15.19 16.63
CA MET A 248 -6.49 -15.49 17.08
C MET A 248 -5.99 -14.36 17.99
N VAL A 249 -4.97 -14.65 18.77
CA VAL A 249 -4.21 -13.70 19.57
C VAL A 249 -2.72 -13.97 19.35
N ILE A 250 -1.89 -12.93 19.36
CA ILE A 250 -0.43 -13.07 19.35
C ILE A 250 -0.03 -13.39 20.80
N ASP A 251 0.69 -14.49 21.00
CA ASP A 251 1.20 -14.83 22.32
C ASP A 251 2.31 -13.85 22.71
N ASP A 252 2.07 -13.11 23.79
CA ASP A 252 2.94 -12.10 24.37
C ASP A 252 3.30 -12.38 25.84
N THR A 253 3.13 -13.64 26.26
CA THR A 253 3.40 -14.08 27.66
C THR A 253 4.89 -14.03 28.00
N GLU A 254 5.78 -14.35 27.07
CA GLU A 254 7.23 -14.33 27.29
C GLU A 254 7.83 -12.95 26.97
N GLU A 255 7.32 -12.27 25.96
CA GLU A 255 7.78 -10.97 25.51
C GLU A 255 6.60 -10.07 25.16
N ALA A 256 6.46 -8.96 25.91
CA ALA A 256 5.37 -8.02 25.71
C ALA A 256 5.28 -7.51 24.27
N LEU A 257 4.09 -7.54 23.69
CA LEU A 257 3.84 -7.03 22.35
C LEU A 257 3.76 -5.50 22.35
N THR A 258 4.40 -4.86 21.37
CA THR A 258 4.24 -3.42 21.10
C THR A 258 3.70 -3.16 19.70
N LEU A 259 3.15 -1.96 19.48
CA LEU A 259 2.66 -1.55 18.16
C LEU A 259 3.77 -1.50 17.08
N SER A 260 5.03 -1.44 17.49
CA SER A 260 6.20 -1.43 16.62
C SER A 260 6.77 -2.82 16.35
N ASP A 261 6.15 -3.87 16.88
CA ASP A 261 6.67 -5.23 16.80
C ASP A 261 6.44 -5.85 15.43
N ASP A 262 7.48 -6.48 14.87
CA ASP A 262 7.40 -7.18 13.58
C ASP A 262 6.56 -8.47 13.65
N ARG A 263 6.28 -8.98 14.87
CA ARG A 263 5.36 -10.12 15.07
C ARG A 263 3.98 -9.83 14.52
N ILE A 264 3.51 -8.57 14.54
CA ILE A 264 2.20 -8.19 13.99
C ILE A 264 2.15 -8.47 12.49
N GLU A 265 3.14 -7.98 11.72
CA GLU A 265 3.17 -8.22 10.26
C GLU A 265 3.31 -9.72 9.94
N LYS A 266 4.18 -10.41 10.67
CA LYS A 266 4.40 -11.87 10.50
C LYS A 266 3.11 -12.65 10.77
N ALA A 267 2.42 -12.37 11.89
CA ALA A 267 1.17 -13.05 12.26
C ALA A 267 0.06 -12.81 11.22
N VAL A 268 -0.09 -11.56 10.75
CA VAL A 268 -1.06 -11.21 9.70
C VAL A 268 -0.81 -12.01 8.42
N ARG A 269 0.43 -12.07 7.95
CA ARG A 269 0.79 -12.78 6.70
C ARG A 269 0.65 -14.29 6.82
N GLN A 270 1.19 -14.87 7.90
CA GLN A 270 1.18 -16.32 8.11
C GLN A 270 -0.23 -16.89 8.24
N ASN A 271 -1.13 -16.16 8.90
CA ASN A 271 -2.48 -16.61 9.19
C ASN A 271 -3.54 -15.98 8.27
N ARG A 272 -3.15 -15.25 7.21
CA ARG A 272 -4.07 -14.58 6.27
C ARG A 272 -5.13 -13.73 6.99
N VAL A 273 -4.72 -13.00 8.00
CA VAL A 273 -5.59 -12.14 8.81
C VAL A 273 -5.97 -10.91 7.99
N ARG A 274 -7.24 -10.52 8.02
CA ARG A 274 -7.72 -9.31 7.34
C ARG A 274 -8.20 -8.23 8.29
N LEU A 275 -8.32 -8.51 9.59
CA LEU A 275 -8.64 -7.55 10.64
C LEU A 275 -7.77 -7.80 11.86
N VAL A 276 -7.11 -6.75 12.35
CA VAL A 276 -6.43 -6.74 13.65
C VAL A 276 -7.15 -5.74 14.55
N ILE A 277 -7.55 -6.16 15.73
CA ILE A 277 -8.12 -5.32 16.78
C ILE A 277 -7.15 -5.29 17.96
N ILE A 278 -6.84 -4.09 18.46
CA ILE A 278 -5.96 -3.88 19.61
C ILE A 278 -6.74 -3.11 20.67
N ASP A 279 -6.97 -3.73 21.84
CA ASP A 279 -7.85 -3.22 22.91
C ASP A 279 -7.21 -3.36 24.31
N PRO A 280 -6.81 -2.27 24.97
CA PRO A 280 -6.71 -0.91 24.44
C PRO A 280 -5.35 -0.64 23.80
N VAL A 281 -5.31 0.29 22.87
CA VAL A 281 -4.07 0.69 22.18
C VAL A 281 -2.99 1.20 23.13
N GLN A 282 -3.38 1.86 24.22
CA GLN A 282 -2.46 2.41 25.21
C GLN A 282 -1.54 1.36 25.83
N ALA A 283 -2.02 0.15 26.02
CA ALA A 283 -1.26 -0.95 26.62
C ALA A 283 -0.12 -1.47 25.72
N PHE A 284 -0.18 -1.19 24.42
CA PHE A 284 0.74 -1.72 23.42
C PHE A 284 1.69 -0.67 22.82
N ILE A 285 1.70 0.55 23.31
CA ILE A 285 2.55 1.63 22.75
C ILE A 285 4.03 1.39 23.03
N GLY A 286 4.38 0.78 24.15
CA GLY A 286 5.74 0.58 24.62
C GLY A 286 6.09 1.55 25.75
N ALA A 287 6.91 1.06 26.70
CA ALA A 287 7.24 1.80 27.94
C ALA A 287 8.06 3.08 27.67
N ASP A 288 8.82 3.09 26.56
CA ASP A 288 9.74 4.19 26.22
C ASP A 288 9.08 5.29 25.37
N VAL A 289 7.77 5.19 25.09
CA VAL A 289 7.04 6.12 24.21
C VAL A 289 6.03 6.94 25.00
N ASP A 290 6.26 8.24 25.08
CA ASP A 290 5.28 9.18 25.66
C ASP A 290 4.19 9.52 24.65
N MET A 291 2.95 9.10 24.94
CA MET A 291 1.78 9.33 24.07
C MET A 291 1.46 10.80 23.80
N ASN A 292 1.97 11.72 24.63
CA ASN A 292 1.75 13.15 24.45
C ASN A 292 2.82 13.79 23.57
N ARG A 293 3.89 13.07 23.23
CA ARG A 293 4.98 13.56 22.41
C ARG A 293 4.85 13.07 20.97
N ALA A 294 4.55 14.01 20.09
CA ALA A 294 4.36 13.78 18.65
C ALA A 294 5.52 13.02 17.99
N ASN A 295 6.76 13.41 18.32
CA ASN A 295 7.98 12.82 17.76
C ASN A 295 8.20 11.35 18.17
N GLU A 296 7.66 10.92 19.30
CA GLU A 296 7.76 9.54 19.79
C GLU A 296 6.63 8.65 19.23
N VAL A 297 5.43 9.19 19.17
CA VAL A 297 4.23 8.46 18.76
C VAL A 297 4.13 8.29 17.23
N ARG A 298 4.51 9.32 16.47
CA ARG A 298 4.39 9.32 15.01
C ARG A 298 5.10 8.16 14.33
N PRO A 299 6.35 7.77 14.68
CA PRO A 299 7.03 6.61 14.10
C PRO A 299 6.30 5.29 14.34
N VAL A 300 5.73 5.10 15.54
CA VAL A 300 4.99 3.89 15.95
C VAL A 300 3.75 3.72 15.07
N PHE A 301 2.90 4.74 14.99
CA PHE A 301 1.68 4.69 14.17
C PHE A 301 1.99 4.64 12.67
N ARG A 302 3.08 5.27 12.21
CA ARG A 302 3.55 5.15 10.83
C ARG A 302 3.92 3.71 10.49
N LYS A 303 4.69 3.03 11.37
CA LYS A 303 5.07 1.62 11.17
C LYS A 303 3.81 0.73 11.09
N LEU A 304 2.89 0.89 12.02
CA LEU A 304 1.63 0.14 12.03
C LEU A 304 0.78 0.42 10.77
N GLY A 305 0.72 1.69 10.33
CA GLY A 305 0.06 2.08 9.08
C GLY A 305 0.69 1.43 7.85
N MET A 306 2.02 1.31 7.81
CA MET A 306 2.74 0.61 6.74
C MET A 306 2.43 -0.90 6.74
N ILE A 307 2.30 -1.52 7.91
CA ILE A 307 1.88 -2.93 8.04
C ILE A 307 0.48 -3.10 7.44
N ALA A 308 -0.47 -2.24 7.84
CA ALA A 308 -1.83 -2.27 7.29
C ALA A 308 -1.81 -2.16 5.75
N GLU A 309 -1.08 -1.20 5.20
CA GLU A 309 -1.01 -0.94 3.76
C GLU A 309 -0.36 -2.08 2.97
N LYS A 310 0.77 -2.61 3.46
CA LYS A 310 1.49 -3.73 2.82
C LYS A 310 0.73 -5.05 2.85
N THR A 311 -0.10 -5.27 3.85
CA THR A 311 -0.84 -6.52 4.03
C THR A 311 -2.28 -6.45 3.54
N GLY A 312 -2.80 -5.24 3.30
CA GLY A 312 -4.21 -5.01 3.01
C GLY A 312 -5.13 -5.24 4.22
N CYS A 313 -4.57 -5.43 5.43
CA CYS A 313 -5.31 -5.71 6.65
C CYS A 313 -5.93 -4.42 7.22
N ALA A 314 -7.19 -4.43 7.64
CA ALA A 314 -7.76 -3.37 8.45
C ALA A 314 -7.19 -3.47 9.89
N ILE A 315 -6.75 -2.37 10.46
CA ILE A 315 -6.28 -2.33 11.85
C ILE A 315 -7.15 -1.36 12.63
N VAL A 316 -7.83 -1.88 13.64
CA VAL A 316 -8.74 -1.15 14.53
C VAL A 316 -8.10 -1.04 15.92
N LEU A 317 -7.94 0.19 16.38
CA LEU A 317 -7.32 0.54 17.64
C LEU A 317 -8.41 1.07 18.58
N ILE A 318 -8.59 0.41 19.75
CA ILE A 318 -9.54 0.86 20.75
C ILE A 318 -8.81 1.78 21.72
N GLY A 319 -9.32 3.00 21.92
CA GLY A 319 -8.72 4.00 22.79
C GLY A 319 -9.66 4.58 23.83
N HIS A 320 -9.08 5.00 24.96
CA HIS A 320 -9.79 5.76 25.98
C HIS A 320 -9.60 7.26 25.81
N LEU A 321 -10.65 8.04 26.10
CA LEU A 321 -10.55 9.50 26.12
C LEU A 321 -9.74 9.99 27.33
N ASN A 322 -8.95 11.03 27.13
CA ASN A 322 -8.31 11.75 28.23
C ASN A 322 -9.33 12.58 29.00
N LYS A 323 -9.18 12.68 30.32
CA LYS A 323 -10.09 13.40 31.21
C LYS A 323 -10.01 14.93 31.14
N SER A 324 -9.31 15.53 30.15
CA SER A 324 -9.22 16.98 29.99
C SER A 324 -10.57 17.57 29.60
N SER A 325 -11.16 18.36 30.49
CA SER A 325 -12.39 19.11 30.25
C SER A 325 -12.10 20.35 29.40
N GLY A 326 -12.98 20.65 28.43
CA GLY A 326 -12.94 21.93 27.68
C GLY A 326 -12.37 21.89 26.25
N THR A 327 -11.91 20.74 25.76
CA THR A 327 -11.49 20.54 24.36
C THR A 327 -12.58 19.85 23.55
N GLN A 328 -12.63 20.10 22.22
CA GLN A 328 -13.53 19.39 21.30
C GLN A 328 -13.32 17.88 21.36
N SER A 329 -14.38 17.10 21.14
CA SER A 329 -14.38 15.62 21.17
C SER A 329 -13.23 15.00 20.41
N THR A 330 -12.96 15.51 19.21
CA THR A 330 -11.87 15.06 18.33
C THR A 330 -10.49 15.16 18.96
N TYR A 331 -10.27 16.13 19.86
CA TYR A 331 -8.98 16.38 20.53
C TYR A 331 -8.88 15.79 21.93
N ARG A 332 -9.98 15.24 22.48
CA ARG A 332 -9.96 14.52 23.79
C ARG A 332 -9.39 13.10 23.69
N GLY A 333 -9.12 12.62 22.44
CA GLY A 333 -8.59 11.27 22.21
C GLY A 333 -7.14 11.12 22.62
N LEU A 334 -6.66 9.95 22.58
CA LEU A 334 -5.33 9.32 22.72
C LEU A 334 -4.06 10.24 22.83
N GLY A 335 -4.10 11.40 23.50
CA GLY A 335 -2.92 12.23 23.78
C GLY A 335 -2.53 13.19 22.65
N SER A 336 -1.74 12.76 21.69
CA SER A 336 -1.21 13.63 20.64
C SER A 336 -2.16 13.82 19.45
N ILE A 337 -2.28 15.05 18.91
CA ILE A 337 -2.93 15.36 17.64
C ILE A 337 -2.36 14.52 16.49
N ASP A 338 -1.11 14.09 16.60
CA ASP A 338 -0.43 13.29 15.58
C ASP A 338 -0.97 11.86 15.45
N ILE A 339 -1.50 11.27 16.54
CA ILE A 339 -2.21 9.99 16.47
C ILE A 339 -3.42 10.14 15.57
N MET A 340 -4.16 11.24 15.75
CA MET A 340 -5.33 11.55 14.94
C MET A 340 -4.96 11.82 13.47
N ALA A 341 -3.77 12.38 13.21
CA ALA A 341 -3.28 12.59 11.85
C ALA A 341 -2.89 11.29 11.15
N ALA A 342 -2.37 10.31 11.89
CA ALA A 342 -1.93 9.02 11.35
C ALA A 342 -3.08 8.11 10.91
N VAL A 343 -4.27 8.22 11.53
CA VAL A 343 -5.42 7.39 11.19
C VAL A 343 -6.28 7.97 10.07
N ARG A 344 -6.93 7.11 9.31
CA ARG A 344 -7.81 7.51 8.20
C ARG A 344 -9.27 7.56 8.58
N SER A 345 -9.66 6.92 9.66
CA SER A 345 -11.01 6.93 10.22
C SER A 345 -10.94 7.02 11.74
N LEU A 346 -11.83 7.84 12.30
CA LEU A 346 -12.04 7.99 13.74
C LEU A 346 -13.51 7.83 14.05
N ILE A 347 -13.80 6.88 14.91
CA ILE A 347 -15.14 6.58 15.40
C ILE A 347 -15.19 6.89 16.89
N PHE A 348 -16.18 7.67 17.29
CA PHE A 348 -16.49 7.90 18.68
C PHE A 348 -17.68 7.02 19.09
N ILE A 349 -17.56 6.35 20.24
CA ILE A 349 -18.66 5.60 20.85
C ILE A 349 -18.94 6.20 22.23
N GLY A 350 -20.21 6.60 22.44
CA GLY A 350 -20.65 7.18 23.69
C GLY A 350 -22.03 6.69 24.10
N LYS A 351 -22.32 6.80 25.40
CA LYS A 351 -23.58 6.37 26.03
C LYS A 351 -24.53 7.55 26.17
N VAL A 352 -25.80 7.36 25.80
CA VAL A 352 -26.86 8.34 26.03
C VAL A 352 -27.19 8.40 27.51
N ARG A 353 -27.09 9.58 28.14
CA ARG A 353 -27.22 9.72 29.61
C ARG A 353 -28.58 9.28 30.13
N LYS A 354 -29.66 9.62 29.44
CA LYS A 354 -31.04 9.28 29.85
C LYS A 354 -31.51 7.90 29.44
N ASP A 355 -30.84 7.29 28.47
CA ASP A 355 -31.06 5.90 28.08
C ASP A 355 -29.72 5.13 28.14
N PRO A 356 -29.35 4.64 29.35
CA PRO A 356 -28.06 3.97 29.56
C PRO A 356 -27.87 2.68 28.77
N THR A 357 -28.90 2.14 28.14
CA THR A 357 -28.82 0.99 27.26
C THR A 357 -28.45 1.40 25.83
N THR A 358 -28.74 2.63 25.41
CA THR A 358 -28.39 3.14 24.10
C THR A 358 -26.97 3.68 24.03
N ARG A 359 -26.24 3.23 23.02
CA ARG A 359 -24.90 3.67 22.60
C ARG A 359 -25.01 4.33 21.24
N VAL A 360 -24.20 5.37 21.03
CA VAL A 360 -24.13 6.07 19.75
C VAL A 360 -22.73 5.95 19.19
N LEU A 361 -22.66 5.59 17.92
CA LEU A 361 -21.44 5.53 17.11
C LEU A 361 -21.43 6.73 16.17
N ILE A 362 -20.44 7.58 16.31
CA ILE A 362 -20.29 8.82 15.55
C ILE A 362 -19.00 8.76 14.74
N HIS A 363 -19.09 9.00 13.43
CA HIS A 363 -17.92 9.01 12.56
C HIS A 363 -17.29 10.40 12.52
N GLU A 364 -16.39 10.66 13.47
CA GLU A 364 -15.77 11.97 13.72
C GLU A 364 -14.80 12.43 12.63
N LYS A 365 -14.04 11.48 12.07
CA LYS A 365 -13.08 11.75 11.00
C LYS A 365 -13.15 10.69 9.93
N SER A 366 -13.22 11.16 8.68
CA SER A 366 -13.06 10.34 7.49
C SER A 366 -12.16 11.06 6.49
N SER A 367 -11.04 10.41 6.13
CA SER A 367 -10.08 10.99 5.17
C SER A 367 -10.20 10.41 3.76
N LEU A 368 -11.02 9.36 3.57
CA LEU A 368 -11.10 8.57 2.34
C LEU A 368 -12.48 8.59 1.68
N ALA A 369 -13.48 9.03 2.42
CA ALA A 369 -14.87 9.17 1.97
C ALA A 369 -15.56 10.24 2.82
N PRO A 370 -16.76 10.74 2.43
CA PRO A 370 -17.58 11.52 3.34
C PRO A 370 -17.88 10.75 4.63
N PRO A 371 -17.99 11.42 5.79
CA PRO A 371 -18.32 10.76 7.06
C PRO A 371 -19.60 9.92 6.94
N GLY A 372 -19.60 8.77 7.61
CA GLY A 372 -20.78 7.93 7.73
C GLY A 372 -21.87 8.55 8.60
N GLU A 373 -23.07 8.02 8.51
CA GLU A 373 -24.18 8.43 9.38
C GLU A 373 -23.86 8.06 10.85
N THR A 374 -24.23 8.93 11.77
CA THR A 374 -24.26 8.58 13.18
C THR A 374 -25.30 7.48 13.41
N MET A 375 -24.91 6.41 14.09
CA MET A 375 -25.76 5.23 14.30
C MET A 375 -25.88 4.94 15.78
N ALA A 376 -27.01 4.38 16.19
CA ALA A 376 -27.22 3.91 17.54
C ALA A 376 -27.38 2.39 17.61
N PHE A 377 -26.94 1.82 18.74
CA PHE A 377 -27.16 0.42 19.11
C PHE A 377 -27.50 0.31 20.59
N LYS A 378 -28.24 -0.71 20.95
CA LYS A 378 -28.53 -1.05 22.36
C LYS A 378 -27.55 -2.10 22.85
N LEU A 379 -27.22 -1.99 24.14
CA LEU A 379 -26.35 -2.90 24.83
C LEU A 379 -26.74 -2.94 26.32
N GLY A 380 -26.91 -4.15 26.87
CA GLY A 380 -27.19 -4.34 28.30
C GLY A 380 -28.67 -4.39 28.65
N ASP A 381 -29.55 -4.68 27.67
CA ASP A 381 -30.92 -5.16 27.91
C ASP A 381 -30.99 -6.70 27.68
N GLU A 382 -32.17 -7.28 27.88
CA GLU A 382 -32.40 -8.75 27.74
C GLU A 382 -32.13 -9.26 26.32
N ASP A 383 -32.23 -8.38 25.32
CA ASP A 383 -32.02 -8.70 23.90
C ASP A 383 -30.53 -8.63 23.48
N GLY A 384 -29.62 -8.22 24.38
CA GLY A 384 -28.20 -8.07 24.10
C GLY A 384 -27.87 -6.93 23.14
N PHE A 385 -26.93 -7.16 22.21
CA PHE A 385 -26.54 -6.16 21.20
C PHE A 385 -27.55 -6.13 20.05
N ARG A 386 -28.12 -4.95 19.77
CA ARG A 386 -28.94 -4.73 18.58
C ARG A 386 -28.83 -3.31 18.02
N TRP A 387 -28.83 -3.18 16.72
CA TRP A 387 -28.86 -1.88 16.07
C TRP A 387 -30.21 -1.20 16.24
N VAL A 388 -30.18 0.11 16.51
CA VAL A 388 -31.38 0.98 16.56
C VAL A 388 -31.59 1.68 15.21
N GLY A 389 -30.49 2.04 14.52
CA GLY A 389 -30.52 2.75 13.25
C GLY A 389 -29.80 4.09 13.32
N ALA A 390 -30.14 5.02 12.41
CA ALA A 390 -29.56 6.35 12.41
C ALA A 390 -29.97 7.14 13.66
N TYR A 391 -29.07 7.99 14.12
CA TYR A 391 -29.26 8.77 15.33
C TYR A 391 -28.70 10.18 15.15
N GLU A 392 -29.48 11.22 15.40
CA GLU A 392 -29.09 12.59 15.17
C GLU A 392 -28.51 13.20 16.43
N ILE A 393 -27.16 13.18 16.53
CA ILE A 393 -26.39 13.81 17.59
C ILE A 393 -24.92 13.92 17.16
N SER A 394 -24.24 14.97 17.55
CA SER A 394 -22.78 15.10 17.43
C SER A 394 -22.06 14.57 18.69
N ALA A 395 -20.77 14.30 18.58
CA ALA A 395 -19.98 13.82 19.72
C ALA A 395 -19.88 14.88 20.82
N ASP A 396 -19.73 16.15 20.49
CA ASP A 396 -19.71 17.24 21.46
C ASP A 396 -21.05 17.35 22.21
N GLU A 397 -22.18 17.26 21.51
CA GLU A 397 -23.50 17.25 22.13
C GLU A 397 -23.71 16.05 23.06
N LEU A 398 -23.24 14.85 22.62
CA LEU A 398 -23.32 13.65 23.45
C LEU A 398 -22.47 13.76 24.72
N LEU A 399 -21.26 14.30 24.61
CA LEU A 399 -20.36 14.56 25.75
C LEU A 399 -20.92 15.61 26.71
N ASP A 400 -21.61 16.64 26.20
CA ASP A 400 -22.31 17.65 26.99
C ASP A 400 -23.60 17.10 27.64
N GLY A 401 -24.01 15.88 27.27
CA GLY A 401 -25.20 15.21 27.81
C GLY A 401 -26.50 15.66 27.19
N LYS A 402 -26.45 16.24 25.99
CA LYS A 402 -27.63 16.50 25.17
C LYS A 402 -28.25 15.19 24.67
N GLU A 403 -29.48 15.24 24.23
CA GLU A 403 -30.22 14.11 23.68
C GLU A 403 -30.30 14.23 22.15
N GLY A 404 -30.01 13.14 21.46
CA GLY A 404 -30.30 12.98 20.06
C GLY A 404 -31.67 12.35 19.82
N LYS A 405 -32.00 12.18 18.55
CA LYS A 405 -33.24 11.52 18.11
C LYS A 405 -32.91 10.40 17.12
N ALA A 406 -33.59 9.27 17.30
CA ALA A 406 -33.58 8.23 16.26
C ALA A 406 -34.24 8.77 14.99
N THR A 407 -33.59 8.56 13.86
CA THR A 407 -34.06 8.98 12.55
C THR A 407 -34.01 7.81 11.56
N GLU A 408 -34.73 7.95 10.45
CA GLU A 408 -34.61 6.98 9.36
C GLU A 408 -33.20 7.07 8.74
N THR A 409 -32.53 5.94 8.51
CA THR A 409 -31.27 5.88 7.79
C THR A 409 -31.42 6.34 6.34
N LYS A 410 -30.34 6.76 5.69
CA LYS A 410 -30.39 7.09 4.24
C LYS A 410 -30.85 5.93 3.39
N LEU A 411 -30.60 4.69 3.81
CA LEU A 411 -31.10 3.49 3.12
C LEU A 411 -32.62 3.33 3.29
N GLU A 412 -33.12 3.48 4.52
CA GLU A 412 -34.56 3.44 4.79
C GLU A 412 -35.29 4.56 4.06
N ARG A 413 -34.75 5.80 4.10
CA ARG A 413 -35.28 6.92 3.31
C ARG A 413 -35.22 6.63 1.82
N GLY A 414 -34.15 6.03 1.31
CA GLY A 414 -34.03 5.62 -0.10
C GLY A 414 -35.05 4.55 -0.49
N ALA A 415 -35.26 3.55 0.35
CA ALA A 415 -36.24 2.49 0.13
C ALA A 415 -37.69 3.06 0.17
N LYS A 416 -37.94 3.95 1.11
CA LYS A 416 -39.23 4.67 1.22
C LYS A 416 -39.48 5.52 -0.01
N LEU A 417 -38.51 6.30 -0.47
CA LEU A 417 -38.57 7.10 -1.69
C LEU A 417 -38.91 6.24 -2.91
N ILE A 418 -38.26 5.07 -3.07
CA ILE A 418 -38.57 4.13 -4.16
C ILE A 418 -40.04 3.69 -4.09
N ARG A 419 -40.51 3.26 -2.91
CA ARG A 419 -41.88 2.79 -2.74
C ARG A 419 -42.92 3.92 -3.00
N GLU A 420 -42.65 5.12 -2.50
CA GLU A 420 -43.51 6.29 -2.73
C GLU A 420 -43.59 6.65 -4.23
N LEU A 421 -42.44 6.72 -4.91
CA LEU A 421 -42.44 7.06 -6.33
C LEU A 421 -43.05 5.97 -7.22
N LEU A 422 -42.94 4.70 -6.84
CA LEU A 422 -43.55 3.59 -7.56
C LEU A 422 -45.03 3.37 -7.18
N ALA A 423 -45.49 3.91 -6.04
CA ALA A 423 -46.95 3.96 -5.73
C ALA A 423 -47.67 4.95 -6.62
N ASP A 424 -47.04 6.09 -6.94
CA ASP A 424 -47.62 7.11 -7.83
C ASP A 424 -47.45 6.77 -9.33
N LYS A 425 -46.34 6.09 -9.66
CA LYS A 425 -45.96 5.74 -11.03
C LYS A 425 -45.77 4.23 -11.16
N LYS A 426 -46.31 3.62 -12.25
CA LYS A 426 -46.10 2.21 -12.50
C LYS A 426 -44.63 1.84 -12.70
N GLU A 427 -43.80 2.76 -13.19
CA GLU A 427 -42.35 2.62 -13.38
C GLU A 427 -41.67 3.97 -13.24
N ILE A 428 -40.36 3.93 -12.94
CA ILE A 428 -39.48 5.10 -12.88
C ILE A 428 -38.13 4.79 -13.50
N SER A 429 -37.55 5.74 -14.28
CA SER A 429 -36.19 5.56 -14.80
C SER A 429 -35.18 5.70 -13.66
N ILE A 430 -34.05 4.92 -13.75
CA ILE A 430 -32.98 4.99 -12.74
C ILE A 430 -32.41 6.41 -12.65
N ARG A 431 -32.36 7.12 -13.77
CA ARG A 431 -31.88 8.50 -13.82
C ARG A 431 -32.78 9.44 -13.03
N GLU A 432 -34.09 9.40 -13.27
CA GLU A 432 -35.07 10.22 -12.54
C GLU A 432 -35.07 9.90 -11.05
N LEU A 433 -34.94 8.62 -10.70
CA LEU A 433 -34.85 8.18 -9.32
C LEU A 433 -33.58 8.75 -8.63
N ASP A 434 -32.43 8.68 -9.28
CA ASP A 434 -31.17 9.17 -8.73
C ASP A 434 -31.16 10.71 -8.62
N GLU A 435 -31.82 11.44 -9.53
CA GLU A 435 -32.03 12.89 -9.44
C GLU A 435 -32.89 13.27 -8.21
N LYS A 436 -34.02 12.60 -8.02
CA LYS A 436 -34.91 12.83 -6.85
C LYS A 436 -34.24 12.43 -5.52
N ALA A 437 -33.46 11.35 -5.52
CA ALA A 437 -32.69 10.96 -4.35
C ALA A 437 -31.64 12.01 -3.98
N LYS A 438 -30.97 12.59 -4.97
CA LYS A 438 -29.98 13.66 -4.77
C LYS A 438 -30.64 14.93 -4.15
N GLU A 439 -31.86 15.29 -4.54
CA GLU A 439 -32.62 16.39 -3.93
C GLU A 439 -32.87 16.15 -2.44
N GLN A 440 -32.98 14.88 -2.02
CA GLN A 440 -33.15 14.48 -0.61
C GLN A 440 -31.82 14.18 0.10
N GLY A 441 -30.67 14.50 -0.51
CA GLY A 441 -29.35 14.30 0.06
C GLY A 441 -28.92 12.84 0.09
N ILE A 442 -29.53 11.96 -0.73
CA ILE A 442 -29.18 10.55 -0.85
C ILE A 442 -28.25 10.35 -2.05
N SER A 443 -27.07 9.79 -1.84
CA SER A 443 -26.08 9.58 -2.91
C SER A 443 -26.51 8.48 -3.88
N GLY A 444 -26.05 8.57 -5.14
CA GLY A 444 -26.28 7.51 -6.13
C GLY A 444 -25.67 6.15 -5.73
N ARG A 445 -24.61 6.13 -4.91
CA ARG A 445 -24.05 4.90 -4.32
C ARG A 445 -25.07 4.30 -3.34
N THR A 446 -25.60 5.11 -2.41
CA THR A 446 -26.63 4.67 -1.47
C THR A 446 -27.85 4.12 -2.21
N MET A 447 -28.30 4.79 -3.29
CA MET A 447 -29.42 4.33 -4.08
C MET A 447 -29.16 3.01 -4.81
N ARG A 448 -27.92 2.75 -5.25
CA ARG A 448 -27.54 1.44 -5.79
C ARG A 448 -27.65 0.34 -4.73
N ASP A 449 -27.18 0.61 -3.51
CA ASP A 449 -27.27 -0.33 -2.39
C ASP A 449 -28.73 -0.58 -2.00
N VAL A 450 -29.58 0.46 -1.96
CA VAL A 450 -31.02 0.33 -1.73
C VAL A 450 -31.66 -0.58 -2.78
N ARG A 451 -31.42 -0.32 -4.07
CA ARG A 451 -31.95 -1.16 -5.16
C ARG A 451 -31.47 -2.59 -5.07
N SER A 452 -30.20 -2.82 -4.72
CA SER A 452 -29.63 -4.16 -4.53
C SER A 452 -30.34 -4.92 -3.40
N ARG A 453 -30.63 -4.25 -2.28
CA ARG A 453 -31.35 -4.88 -1.15
C ARG A 453 -32.84 -5.13 -1.46
N MET A 454 -33.43 -4.27 -2.27
CA MET A 454 -34.81 -4.42 -2.73
C MET A 454 -34.96 -5.29 -3.98
N LYS A 455 -33.93 -6.04 -4.41
CA LYS A 455 -33.97 -6.88 -5.63
C LYS A 455 -35.11 -7.89 -5.67
N ASN A 456 -35.63 -8.29 -4.51
CA ASN A 456 -36.79 -9.20 -4.42
C ASN A 456 -38.11 -8.47 -4.61
N GLU A 457 -38.17 -7.17 -4.36
CA GLU A 457 -39.32 -6.29 -4.51
C GLU A 457 -39.33 -5.56 -5.88
N LEU A 458 -38.16 -5.42 -6.51
CA LEU A 458 -37.99 -4.64 -7.74
C LEU A 458 -37.76 -5.53 -8.96
N GLU A 459 -38.37 -5.13 -10.07
CA GLU A 459 -38.11 -5.67 -11.40
C GLU A 459 -37.45 -4.59 -12.26
N TYR A 460 -36.43 -4.98 -13.02
CA TYR A 460 -35.69 -4.11 -13.91
C TYR A 460 -36.15 -4.30 -15.35
N GLN A 461 -36.35 -3.22 -16.04
CA GLN A 461 -36.77 -3.23 -17.45
C GLN A 461 -36.19 -2.02 -18.21
N VAL A 462 -36.34 -2.01 -19.52
CA VAL A 462 -36.00 -0.85 -20.35
C VAL A 462 -37.34 -0.19 -20.73
N ASN A 463 -37.49 1.09 -20.45
CA ASN A 463 -38.73 1.84 -20.75
C ASN A 463 -38.85 2.18 -22.26
N GLU A 464 -39.96 2.72 -22.66
CA GLU A 464 -40.23 3.14 -24.05
C GLU A 464 -39.17 4.15 -24.59
N LYS A 465 -38.48 4.88 -23.71
CA LYS A 465 -37.39 5.82 -24.06
C LYS A 465 -36.01 5.16 -24.12
N GLN A 466 -35.94 3.85 -24.09
CA GLN A 466 -34.68 3.05 -24.02
C GLN A 466 -33.78 3.36 -22.78
N GLU A 467 -34.39 3.81 -21.67
CA GLU A 467 -33.71 4.04 -20.40
C GLU A 467 -33.97 2.85 -19.45
N ASN A 468 -32.95 2.49 -18.65
CA ASN A 468 -33.12 1.51 -17.58
C ASN A 468 -34.10 2.04 -16.54
N SER A 469 -35.16 1.30 -16.27
CA SER A 469 -36.21 1.63 -15.32
C SER A 469 -36.45 0.50 -14.32
N ILE A 470 -37.15 0.82 -13.24
CA ILE A 470 -37.56 -0.12 -12.21
C ILE A 470 -39.08 -0.01 -11.97
N ARG A 471 -39.68 -1.15 -11.59
CA ARG A 471 -41.06 -1.22 -11.09
C ARG A 471 -41.13 -2.17 -9.90
N LEU A 472 -42.21 -2.10 -9.12
CA LEU A 472 -42.48 -3.12 -8.09
C LEU A 472 -42.91 -4.43 -8.78
N LYS A 473 -42.45 -5.55 -8.25
CA LYS A 473 -42.96 -6.87 -8.65
C LYS A 473 -44.39 -7.03 -8.16
N GLU A 474 -45.25 -7.57 -9.00
CA GLU A 474 -46.61 -7.95 -8.64
C GLU A 474 -46.67 -9.09 -7.61
#